data_cc9147c41c89276035a9894a28065001
#
_entry.id   cc9147c41c89276035a9894a28065001
#
_cell.length_a   1.000
_cell.length_b   1.000
_cell.length_c   1.000
_cell.angle_alpha   90.00
_cell.angle_beta   90.00
_cell.angle_gamma   90.00
#
_symmetry.space_group_name_H-M   'P 1'
#
loop_
_entity.id
_entity.type
_entity.pdbx_description
1 polymer ?
#
loop_
_entity_poly.entity_id
_entity_poly.type
_entity_poly.pdbx_seq_one_letter_code
_entity_poly.pdbx_strand_id
1 'polypeptide(L)'
;MAPREIQGPRAQEVPTTSDAERAINQGPADVLLCHDHPSLGYRLKGLPIPEADERTSAQVRRLLARVVEAICPKLVVHGHWHHAYETERNGISIKGLDCDNTDRTVALLDLDTLEVEDWDLSDPARRR
;
A
#
# COMPACT_ATOMS: atom_id res chain seq x y z
N MET A 1 25.84 -14.86 7.88
CA MET A 1 24.40 -14.97 7.66
C MET A 1 24.14 -14.64 6.19
N ALA A 2 23.66 -15.62 5.43
CA ALA A 2 23.35 -15.38 4.03
C ALA A 2 22.24 -14.32 3.94
N PRO A 3 22.34 -13.33 3.00
CA PRO A 3 21.23 -12.43 2.77
C PRO A 3 19.98 -13.26 2.45
N ARG A 4 18.88 -12.97 3.11
CA ARG A 4 17.60 -13.55 2.73
C ARG A 4 17.33 -13.15 1.30
N GLU A 5 17.31 -14.11 0.40
CA GLU A 5 16.77 -13.86 -0.93
C GLU A 5 15.35 -13.32 -0.74
N ILE A 6 15.12 -12.13 -1.25
CA ILE A 6 13.77 -11.60 -1.35
C ILE A 6 13.11 -12.47 -2.41
N GLN A 7 12.45 -13.51 -1.95
CA GLN A 7 11.61 -14.32 -2.84
C GLN A 7 10.49 -13.41 -3.32
N GLY A 8 10.29 -13.35 -4.60
CA GLY A 8 9.15 -12.68 -5.18
C GLY A 8 7.83 -13.20 -4.59
N PRO A 9 6.72 -12.47 -4.74
CA PRO A 9 5.45 -12.86 -4.15
C PRO A 9 5.08 -14.27 -4.63
N ARG A 10 4.68 -15.11 -3.70
CA ARG A 10 4.12 -16.43 -4.02
C ARG A 10 2.87 -16.22 -4.85
N ALA A 11 2.58 -17.11 -5.82
CA ALA A 11 1.42 -17.00 -6.68
C ALA A 11 0.10 -16.79 -5.90
N GLN A 12 0.02 -17.30 -4.69
CA GLN A 12 -1.14 -17.15 -3.79
C GLN A 12 -1.25 -15.76 -3.15
N GLU A 13 -0.18 -14.99 -3.14
CA GLU A 13 -0.13 -13.63 -2.55
C GLU A 13 -0.41 -12.54 -3.59
N VAL A 14 -0.44 -12.91 -4.86
CA VAL A 14 -0.71 -11.97 -5.96
C VAL A 14 -2.22 -11.86 -6.17
N PRO A 15 -2.82 -10.67 -6.02
CA PRO A 15 -4.24 -10.51 -6.28
C PRO A 15 -4.55 -10.76 -7.75
N THR A 16 -5.71 -11.38 -7.97
CA THR A 16 -6.21 -11.72 -9.30
C THR A 16 -7.32 -10.76 -9.73
N THR A 17 -7.69 -10.82 -11.02
CA THR A 17 -8.86 -10.11 -11.53
C THR A 17 -10.12 -10.46 -10.75
N SER A 18 -10.29 -11.73 -10.38
CA SER A 18 -11.41 -12.19 -9.57
C SER A 18 -11.42 -11.55 -8.17
N ASP A 19 -10.26 -11.39 -7.54
CA ASP A 19 -10.15 -10.69 -6.25
C ASP A 19 -10.57 -9.23 -6.38
N ALA A 20 -10.12 -8.55 -7.43
CA ALA A 20 -10.51 -7.17 -7.71
C ALA A 20 -12.01 -7.03 -7.94
N GLU A 21 -12.61 -7.93 -8.72
CA GLU A 21 -14.06 -7.94 -8.95
C GLU A 21 -14.86 -8.15 -7.67
N ARG A 22 -14.42 -9.04 -6.80
CA ARG A 22 -15.06 -9.24 -5.50
C ARG A 22 -15.01 -7.98 -4.64
N ALA A 23 -13.88 -7.29 -4.60
CA ALA A 23 -13.74 -6.03 -3.88
C ALA A 23 -14.68 -4.97 -4.45
N ILE A 24 -14.72 -4.83 -5.77
CA ILE A 24 -15.59 -3.87 -6.47
C ILE A 24 -17.06 -4.16 -6.17
N ASN A 25 -17.48 -5.42 -6.19
CA ASN A 25 -18.84 -5.85 -5.96
C ASN A 25 -19.33 -5.64 -4.51
N GLN A 26 -18.40 -5.47 -3.55
CA GLN A 26 -18.75 -5.10 -2.19
C GLN A 26 -19.26 -3.66 -2.06
N GLY A 27 -19.04 -2.85 -3.08
CA GLY A 27 -19.50 -1.46 -3.12
C GLY A 27 -18.45 -0.46 -2.60
N PRO A 28 -18.85 0.83 -2.48
CA PRO A 28 -17.94 1.89 -2.08
C PRO A 28 -17.34 1.66 -0.69
N ALA A 29 -16.10 2.13 -0.51
CA ALA A 29 -15.42 2.11 0.79
C ALA A 29 -14.63 3.43 0.97
N ASP A 30 -14.54 3.88 2.20
CA ASP A 30 -13.80 5.12 2.52
C ASP A 30 -12.29 4.89 2.60
N VAL A 31 -11.86 3.70 2.99
CA VAL A 31 -10.46 3.33 3.15
C VAL A 31 -10.15 2.05 2.39
N LEU A 32 -9.08 2.07 1.61
CA LEU A 32 -8.52 0.88 0.97
C LEU A 32 -7.16 0.57 1.62
N LEU A 33 -7.04 -0.63 2.15
CA LEU A 33 -5.77 -1.18 2.61
C LEU A 33 -5.30 -2.19 1.57
N CYS A 34 -4.09 -2.01 1.05
CA CYS A 34 -3.54 -2.91 0.05
C CYS A 34 -2.03 -3.09 0.27
N HIS A 35 -1.46 -4.16 -0.31
CA HIS A 35 -0.04 -4.43 -0.15
C HIS A 35 0.81 -3.49 -1.00
N ASP A 36 0.48 -3.34 -2.29
CA ASP A 36 1.20 -2.49 -3.23
C ASP A 36 0.43 -1.18 -3.49
N HIS A 37 1.11 -0.18 -4.04
CA HIS A 37 0.44 1.07 -4.38
C HIS A 37 -0.39 0.93 -5.66
N PRO A 38 -1.56 1.55 -5.74
CA PRO A 38 -2.29 1.62 -6.99
C PRO A 38 -1.57 2.54 -7.99
N SER A 39 -1.67 2.22 -9.29
CA SER A 39 -1.07 3.05 -10.35
C SER A 39 -1.94 4.27 -10.62
N LEU A 40 -1.68 5.36 -9.90
CA LEU A 40 -2.43 6.61 -10.01
C LEU A 40 -1.65 7.74 -10.71
N GLY A 41 -0.76 7.37 -11.64
CA GLY A 41 -0.03 8.32 -12.47
C GLY A 41 1.22 8.93 -11.82
N TYR A 42 1.75 8.34 -10.77
CA TYR A 42 3.02 8.75 -10.19
C TYR A 42 3.98 7.55 -10.04
N ARG A 43 5.25 7.85 -9.94
CA ARG A 43 6.30 6.85 -9.69
C ARG A 43 7.05 7.17 -8.41
N LEU A 44 7.34 6.15 -7.61
CA LEU A 44 8.27 6.26 -6.51
C LEU A 44 9.70 6.24 -7.09
N LYS A 45 10.43 7.32 -6.91
CA LYS A 45 11.79 7.45 -7.43
C LYS A 45 12.79 6.72 -6.54
N GLY A 46 13.81 6.11 -7.16
CA GLY A 46 15.01 5.66 -6.48
C GLY A 46 15.00 4.24 -5.95
N LEU A 47 14.01 3.41 -6.28
CA LEU A 47 13.97 2.00 -5.89
C LEU A 47 14.27 1.12 -7.11
N PRO A 48 15.43 0.42 -7.14
CA PRO A 48 15.72 -0.55 -8.19
C PRO A 48 14.83 -1.78 -7.99
N ILE A 49 14.00 -2.10 -8.98
CA ILE A 49 13.14 -3.27 -8.97
C ILE A 49 13.63 -4.21 -10.08
N PRO A 50 13.85 -5.51 -9.81
CA PRO A 50 14.13 -6.48 -10.85
C PRO A 50 13.06 -6.48 -11.94
N GLU A 51 13.45 -6.57 -13.21
CA GLU A 51 12.52 -6.45 -14.33
C GLU A 51 11.37 -7.46 -14.31
N ALA A 52 11.63 -8.69 -13.86
CA ALA A 52 10.60 -9.72 -13.74
C ALA A 52 9.56 -9.35 -12.66
N ASP A 53 10.01 -8.82 -11.54
CA ASP A 53 9.14 -8.37 -10.45
C ASP A 53 8.37 -7.11 -10.84
N GLU A 54 8.96 -6.26 -11.68
CA GLU A 54 8.31 -5.06 -12.21
C GLU A 54 7.07 -5.40 -13.05
N ARG A 55 7.10 -6.44 -13.86
CA ARG A 55 5.93 -6.85 -14.67
C ARG A 55 4.77 -7.30 -13.79
N THR A 56 5.03 -8.16 -12.81
CA THR A 56 4.03 -8.63 -11.87
C THR A 56 3.48 -7.48 -11.05
N SER A 57 4.35 -6.64 -10.52
CA SER A 57 3.99 -5.47 -9.74
C SER A 57 3.16 -4.47 -10.57
N ALA A 58 3.52 -4.25 -11.84
CA ALA A 58 2.75 -3.39 -12.73
C ALA A 58 1.32 -3.90 -12.97
N GLN A 59 1.14 -5.22 -13.09
CA GLN A 59 -0.19 -5.83 -13.22
C GLN A 59 -1.01 -5.66 -11.94
N VAL A 60 -0.41 -5.90 -10.79
CA VAL A 60 -1.05 -5.69 -9.48
C VAL A 60 -1.48 -4.23 -9.30
N ARG A 61 -0.59 -3.29 -9.60
CA ARG A 61 -0.89 -1.87 -9.52
C ARG A 61 -2.06 -1.45 -10.42
N ARG A 62 -2.17 -2.03 -11.61
CA ARG A 62 -3.30 -1.78 -12.51
C ARG A 62 -4.62 -2.34 -11.96
N LEU A 63 -4.59 -3.53 -11.37
CA LEU A 63 -5.77 -4.10 -10.70
C LEU A 63 -6.20 -3.22 -9.53
N LEU A 64 -5.26 -2.77 -8.71
CA LEU A 64 -5.53 -1.88 -7.58
C LEU A 64 -6.08 -0.53 -8.06
N ALA A 65 -5.57 0.01 -9.16
CA ALA A 65 -6.12 1.24 -9.75
C ALA A 65 -7.59 1.07 -10.17
N ARG A 66 -7.96 -0.07 -10.75
CA ARG A 66 -9.36 -0.38 -11.06
C ARG A 66 -10.24 -0.43 -9.82
N VAL A 67 -9.74 -1.04 -8.75
CA VAL A 67 -10.47 -1.08 -7.47
C VAL A 67 -10.66 0.33 -6.92
N VAL A 68 -9.61 1.14 -6.91
CA VAL A 68 -9.68 2.55 -6.47
C VAL A 68 -10.71 3.34 -7.29
N GLU A 69 -10.70 3.21 -8.60
CA GLU A 69 -11.66 3.88 -9.47
C GLU A 69 -13.11 3.48 -9.16
N ALA A 70 -13.35 2.21 -8.88
CA ALA A 70 -14.69 1.68 -8.65
C ALA A 70 -15.22 1.99 -7.24
N ILE A 71 -14.39 1.87 -6.20
CA ILE A 71 -14.83 2.06 -4.82
C ILE A 71 -14.69 3.49 -4.31
N CYS A 72 -13.94 4.34 -5.02
CA CYS A 72 -13.74 5.76 -4.70
C CYS A 72 -13.34 6.02 -3.24
N PRO A 73 -12.24 5.41 -2.74
CA PRO A 73 -11.84 5.62 -1.36
C PRO A 73 -11.36 7.07 -1.16
N LYS A 74 -11.43 7.54 0.07
CA LYS A 74 -10.84 8.83 0.48
C LYS A 74 -9.38 8.66 0.89
N LEU A 75 -9.02 7.46 1.35
CA LEU A 75 -7.69 7.12 1.82
C LEU A 75 -7.26 5.75 1.30
N VAL A 76 -6.03 5.66 0.82
CA VAL A 76 -5.35 4.40 0.50
C VAL A 76 -4.11 4.28 1.38
N VAL A 77 -3.96 3.14 2.04
CA VAL A 77 -2.74 2.81 2.80
C VAL A 77 -2.13 1.55 2.22
N HIS A 78 -0.84 1.58 1.95
CA HIS A 78 -0.12 0.44 1.38
C HIS A 78 1.31 0.32 1.93
N GLY A 79 1.93 -0.83 1.69
CA GLY A 79 3.34 -1.09 1.99
C GLY A 79 4.12 -1.43 0.73
N HIS A 80 4.85 -2.54 0.75
CA HIS A 80 5.64 -3.15 -0.33
C HIS A 80 6.90 -2.38 -0.74
N TRP A 81 6.81 -1.08 -0.96
CA TRP A 81 7.90 -0.26 -1.48
C TRP A 81 8.97 0.11 -0.44
N HIS A 82 8.74 -0.24 0.83
CA HIS A 82 9.64 0.06 1.94
C HIS A 82 10.00 1.56 2.00
N HIS A 83 9.02 2.39 1.75
CA HIS A 83 9.19 3.83 1.74
C HIS A 83 7.98 4.51 2.39
N ALA A 84 8.24 5.23 3.46
CA ALA A 84 7.20 6.02 4.12
C ALA A 84 7.00 7.33 3.39
N TYR A 85 5.77 7.60 2.94
CA TYR A 85 5.43 8.84 2.26
C TYR A 85 3.93 9.13 2.40
N GLU A 86 3.58 10.36 2.12
CA GLU A 86 2.20 10.80 1.99
C GLU A 86 2.06 11.63 0.72
N THR A 87 0.98 11.43 0.01
CA THR A 87 0.65 12.21 -1.18
C THR A 87 -0.86 12.25 -1.38
N GLU A 88 -1.29 13.07 -2.31
CA GLU A 88 -2.67 13.14 -2.76
C GLU A 88 -2.72 13.03 -4.27
N ARG A 89 -3.62 12.22 -4.80
CA ARG A 89 -3.88 12.07 -6.22
C ARG A 89 -5.38 11.99 -6.47
N ASN A 90 -5.88 12.83 -7.35
CA ASN A 90 -7.29 12.85 -7.75
C ASN A 90 -8.25 12.96 -6.55
N GLY A 91 -7.88 13.71 -5.52
CA GLY A 91 -8.67 13.85 -4.31
C GLY A 91 -8.55 12.69 -3.32
N ILE A 92 -7.68 11.71 -3.59
CA ILE A 92 -7.45 10.55 -2.73
C ILE A 92 -6.14 10.74 -1.97
N SER A 93 -6.19 10.63 -0.65
CA SER A 93 -5.00 10.62 0.19
C SER A 93 -4.34 9.26 0.14
N ILE A 94 -3.02 9.23 -0.05
CA ILE A 94 -2.24 7.99 -0.14
C ILE A 94 -1.15 8.01 0.90
N LYS A 95 -1.12 6.97 1.73
CA LYS A 95 -0.11 6.76 2.77
C LYS A 95 0.67 5.49 2.46
N GLY A 96 1.98 5.63 2.21
CA GLY A 96 2.91 4.50 2.16
C GLY A 96 3.54 4.25 3.52
N LEU A 97 3.63 3.00 3.93
CA LEU A 97 4.32 2.56 5.15
C LEU A 97 5.69 2.00 4.80
N ASP A 98 6.65 2.20 5.70
CA ASP A 98 7.99 1.63 5.59
C ASP A 98 7.98 0.15 5.98
N CYS A 99 9.12 -0.54 5.78
CA CYS A 99 9.28 -1.94 6.15
C CYS A 99 9.49 -2.11 7.67
N ASP A 100 9.43 -3.37 8.11
CA ASP A 100 9.68 -3.75 9.50
C ASP A 100 11.02 -3.21 10.02
N ASN A 101 11.05 -2.94 11.31
CA ASN A 101 12.22 -2.41 12.04
C ASN A 101 12.63 -0.98 11.68
N THR A 102 11.73 -0.20 11.11
CA THR A 102 11.89 1.26 10.95
C THR A 102 10.89 2.00 11.83
N ASP A 103 11.10 3.32 11.97
CA ASP A 103 10.23 4.16 12.82
C ASP A 103 8.86 4.43 12.18
N ARG A 104 8.67 4.12 10.89
CA ARG A 104 7.46 4.42 10.13
C ARG A 104 6.76 3.19 9.58
N THR A 105 6.88 2.09 10.31
CA THR A 105 6.28 0.81 9.93
C THR A 105 4.85 0.63 10.43
N VAL A 106 4.44 1.42 11.42
CA VAL A 106 3.11 1.36 12.02
C VAL A 106 2.48 2.75 11.98
N ALA A 107 1.21 2.81 11.69
CA ALA A 107 0.44 4.05 11.73
C ALA A 107 -0.89 3.83 12.45
N LEU A 108 -1.43 4.90 13.01
CA LEU A 108 -2.77 4.93 13.57
C LEU A 108 -3.71 5.63 12.61
N LEU A 109 -4.84 5.01 12.36
CA LEU A 109 -5.92 5.58 11.55
C LEU A 109 -7.08 5.97 12.46
N ASP A 110 -7.48 7.23 12.41
CA ASP A 110 -8.72 7.69 13.01
C ASP A 110 -9.86 7.43 12.03
N LEU A 111 -10.80 6.57 12.39
CA LEU A 111 -11.89 6.17 11.50
C LEU A 111 -12.96 7.26 11.34
N ASP A 112 -13.03 8.23 12.23
CA ASP A 112 -13.97 9.34 12.11
C ASP A 112 -13.47 10.44 11.18
N THR A 113 -12.18 10.77 11.28
CA THR A 113 -11.56 11.84 10.49
C THR A 113 -10.82 11.34 9.26
N LEU A 114 -10.48 10.05 9.21
CA LEU A 114 -9.60 9.40 8.24
C LEU A 114 -8.18 9.98 8.24
N GLU A 115 -7.76 10.61 9.31
CA GLU A 115 -6.39 11.05 9.51
C GLU A 115 -5.50 9.87 9.88
N VAL A 116 -4.31 9.83 9.30
CA VAL A 116 -3.31 8.80 9.55
C VAL A 116 -2.10 9.44 10.20
N GLU A 117 -1.70 8.92 11.34
CA GLU A 117 -0.53 9.37 12.09
C GLU A 117 0.49 8.24 12.20
N ASP A 118 1.76 8.53 11.91
CA ASP A 118 2.83 7.57 12.15
C ASP A 118 2.93 7.27 13.65
N TRP A 119 2.97 5.98 14.00
CA TRP A 119 3.20 5.55 15.36
C TRP A 119 4.69 5.42 15.60
N ASP A 120 5.25 6.31 16.41
CA ASP A 120 6.65 6.25 16.79
C ASP A 120 6.87 5.17 17.85
N LEU A 121 7.39 4.03 17.43
CA LEU A 121 7.69 2.91 18.31
C LEU A 121 8.86 3.19 19.25
N SER A 122 9.65 4.23 18.98
CA SER A 122 10.76 4.64 19.86
C SER A 122 10.31 5.51 21.03
N ASP A 123 9.11 6.08 20.97
CA ASP A 123 8.56 6.92 22.02
C ASP A 123 8.02 6.08 23.18
N PRO A 124 8.65 6.10 24.39
CA PRO A 124 8.20 5.32 25.53
C PRO A 124 6.77 5.66 25.99
N ALA A 125 6.31 6.89 25.77
CA ALA A 125 4.96 7.32 26.17
C ALA A 125 3.86 6.65 25.35
N ARG A 126 4.20 6.11 24.18
CA ARG A 126 3.28 5.41 23.28
C ARG A 126 3.35 3.89 23.38
N ARG A 127 4.26 3.37 24.16
CA ARG A 127 4.32 1.94 24.49
C ARG A 127 3.37 1.66 25.66
N ARG A 128 2.32 0.95 25.37
CA ARG A 128 1.44 0.40 26.40
C ARG A 128 1.59 -1.11 26.47
#